data_b5ead717eddc1d8a3ce8449c84cd3dc7
#
_entry.id   b5ead717eddc1d8a3ce8449c84cd3dc7
#
_cell.length_a   1.000
_cell.length_b   1.000
_cell.length_c   1.000
_cell.angle_alpha   90.00
_cell.angle_beta   90.00
_cell.angle_gamma   90.00
#
_symmetry.space_group_name_H-M   'P 1'
#
loop_
_entity.id
_entity.type
_entity.pdbx_description
1 polymer ?
#
loop_
_entity_poly.entity_id
_entity_poly.type
_entity_poly.pdbx_seq_one_letter_code
_entity_poly.pdbx_strand_id
1 'polypeptide(L)'
;MNLPNKLTVLRIIMVPFFIAAYMEKWFFVAFALFIIASLTDMLDGKIARARNLVTNFGKIMDPPADKILVYSALCLFVENGTIPGWTLIIILAREFVVSGMRTVAASEGIVIAAAMSGKIKTVLQMVAVIILIIAVGPVPQLKTIGMLVFWASLVMTVYSGTEYVLKNKSVFSM
;
A
#
# COMPACT_ATOMS: atom_id res chain seq x y z
N MET A 1 19.63 5.14 -15.29
CA MET A 1 18.28 4.83 -14.73
C MET A 1 17.27 4.87 -15.85
N ASN A 2 16.55 3.77 -16.03
CA ASN A 2 15.43 3.74 -17.01
C ASN A 2 14.18 4.45 -16.44
N LEU A 3 13.17 4.67 -17.30
CA LEU A 3 11.97 5.44 -16.94
C LEU A 3 11.24 4.87 -15.71
N PRO A 4 10.96 3.54 -15.60
CA PRO A 4 10.35 2.98 -14.40
C PRO A 4 11.11 3.31 -13.11
N ASN A 5 12.42 3.13 -13.08
CA ASN A 5 13.22 3.43 -11.88
C ASN A 5 13.15 4.91 -11.48
N LYS A 6 13.07 5.84 -12.45
CA LYS A 6 12.88 7.28 -12.16
C LYS A 6 11.52 7.54 -11.50
N LEU A 7 10.46 6.86 -11.96
CA LEU A 7 9.12 6.99 -11.39
C LEU A 7 9.05 6.42 -9.96
N THR A 8 9.73 5.29 -9.68
CA THR A 8 9.85 4.74 -8.33
C THR A 8 10.55 5.73 -7.38
N VAL A 9 11.68 6.32 -7.80
CA VAL A 9 12.40 7.33 -6.99
C VAL A 9 11.55 8.58 -6.79
N LEU A 10 10.88 9.08 -7.84
CA LEU A 10 9.98 10.22 -7.75
C LEU A 10 8.88 9.97 -6.71
N ARG A 11 8.28 8.78 -6.70
CA ARG A 11 7.25 8.41 -5.70
C ARG A 11 7.81 8.48 -4.28
N ILE A 12 8.99 7.95 -4.03
CA ILE A 12 9.64 8.03 -2.70
C ILE A 12 9.86 9.48 -2.30
N ILE A 13 10.30 10.33 -3.23
CA ILE A 13 10.50 11.76 -2.99
C ILE A 13 9.16 12.47 -2.72
N MET A 14 8.05 12.05 -3.34
CA MET A 14 6.73 12.64 -3.12
C MET A 14 6.18 12.36 -1.71
N VAL A 15 6.61 11.29 -1.03
CA VAL A 15 6.12 10.94 0.31
C VAL A 15 6.32 12.07 1.33
N PRO A 16 7.52 12.62 1.54
CA PRO A 16 7.71 13.72 2.49
C PRO A 16 6.89 14.97 2.14
N PHE A 17 6.70 15.28 0.84
CA PHE A 17 5.83 16.39 0.44
C PHE A 17 4.36 16.12 0.74
N PHE A 18 3.90 14.87 0.56
CA PHE A 18 2.56 14.44 0.96
C PHE A 18 2.36 14.61 2.48
N ILE A 19 3.32 14.13 3.29
CA ILE A 19 3.27 14.25 4.75
C ILE A 19 3.21 15.72 5.16
N ALA A 20 4.10 16.57 4.63
CA ALA A 20 4.12 17.99 4.92
C ALA A 20 2.80 18.68 4.53
N ALA A 21 2.30 18.45 3.33
CA ALA A 21 1.03 19.02 2.89
C ALA A 21 -0.16 18.59 3.77
N TYR A 22 -0.16 17.33 4.23
CA TYR A 22 -1.20 16.83 5.12
C TYR A 22 -1.11 17.46 6.51
N MET A 23 0.09 17.58 7.09
CA MET A 23 0.32 18.19 8.40
C MET A 23 -0.03 19.68 8.40
N GLU A 24 0.27 20.40 7.32
CA GLU A 24 -0.13 21.80 7.11
C GLU A 24 -1.63 21.98 6.77
N LYS A 25 -2.41 20.87 6.79
CA LYS A 25 -3.84 20.85 6.46
C LYS A 25 -4.18 21.28 5.03
N TRP A 26 -3.23 21.19 4.12
CA TRP A 26 -3.44 21.41 2.68
C TRP A 26 -4.01 20.13 2.03
N PHE A 27 -5.19 19.73 2.50
CA PHE A 27 -5.76 18.42 2.15
C PHE A 27 -5.97 18.19 0.65
N PHE A 28 -6.29 19.22 -0.14
CA PHE A 28 -6.38 19.09 -1.59
C PHE A 28 -5.02 18.83 -2.25
N VAL A 29 -3.96 19.47 -1.73
CA VAL A 29 -2.59 19.23 -2.21
C VAL A 29 -2.13 17.82 -1.82
N ALA A 30 -2.37 17.42 -0.57
CA ALA A 30 -2.08 16.06 -0.11
C ALA A 30 -2.83 15.00 -0.94
N PHE A 31 -4.11 15.23 -1.22
CA PHE A 31 -4.91 14.37 -2.09
C PHE A 31 -4.33 14.28 -3.50
N ALA A 32 -4.01 15.42 -4.12
CA ALA A 32 -3.43 15.43 -5.47
C ALA A 32 -2.09 14.69 -5.51
N LEU A 33 -1.20 14.92 -4.54
CA LEU A 33 0.08 14.22 -4.41
C LEU A 33 -0.13 12.70 -4.26
N PHE A 34 -1.07 12.28 -3.41
CA PHE A 34 -1.38 10.87 -3.21
C PHE A 34 -1.91 10.21 -4.50
N ILE A 35 -2.83 10.87 -5.21
CA ILE A 35 -3.38 10.36 -6.48
C ILE A 35 -2.30 10.28 -7.56
N ILE A 36 -1.48 11.33 -7.73
CA ILE A 36 -0.41 11.35 -8.73
C ILE A 36 0.59 10.24 -8.44
N ALA A 37 1.02 10.08 -7.19
CA ALA A 37 1.96 9.03 -6.80
C ALA A 37 1.37 7.63 -7.01
N SER A 38 0.08 7.41 -6.71
CA SER A 38 -0.60 6.13 -6.94
C SER A 38 -0.79 5.81 -8.42
N LEU A 39 -1.08 6.81 -9.26
CA LEU A 39 -1.21 6.63 -10.71
C LEU A 39 0.15 6.36 -11.37
N THR A 40 1.21 7.01 -10.92
CA THR A 40 2.57 6.76 -11.44
C THR A 40 3.01 5.32 -11.15
N ASP A 41 2.65 4.75 -9.98
CA ASP A 41 2.88 3.34 -9.66
C ASP A 41 2.20 2.37 -10.63
N MET A 42 0.92 2.63 -10.92
CA MET A 42 0.18 1.80 -11.86
C MET A 42 0.76 1.88 -13.30
N LEU A 43 1.30 3.03 -13.68
CA LEU A 43 1.87 3.26 -15.00
C LEU A 43 3.27 2.62 -15.14
N ASP A 44 4.16 2.80 -14.16
CA ASP A 44 5.52 2.27 -14.23
C ASP A 44 5.54 0.75 -14.29
N GLY A 45 4.71 0.07 -13.50
CA GLY A 45 4.55 -1.38 -13.53
C GLY A 45 4.05 -1.91 -14.88
N LYS A 46 3.15 -1.16 -15.56
CA LYS A 46 2.69 -1.52 -16.91
C LYS A 46 3.80 -1.30 -17.96
N ILE A 47 4.49 -0.15 -17.90
CA ILE A 47 5.56 0.21 -18.85
C ILE A 47 6.75 -0.74 -18.70
N ALA A 48 7.17 -1.06 -17.47
CA ALA A 48 8.28 -1.97 -17.20
C ALA A 48 8.04 -3.35 -17.79
N ARG A 49 6.83 -3.89 -17.63
CA ARG A 49 6.43 -5.19 -18.20
C ARG A 49 6.30 -5.16 -19.71
N ALA A 50 5.66 -4.12 -20.28
CA ALA A 50 5.44 -4.00 -21.72
C ALA A 50 6.75 -3.82 -22.51
N ARG A 51 7.78 -3.22 -21.90
CA ARG A 51 9.05 -2.92 -22.57
C ARG A 51 10.23 -3.79 -22.12
N ASN A 52 9.99 -4.83 -21.29
CA ASN A 52 11.04 -5.69 -20.69
C ASN A 52 12.15 -4.87 -19.99
N LEU A 53 11.81 -3.75 -19.36
CA LEU A 53 12.73 -2.83 -18.66
C LEU A 53 12.85 -3.16 -17.17
N VAL A 54 12.64 -4.40 -16.79
CA VAL A 54 12.73 -4.85 -15.40
C VAL A 54 14.19 -4.87 -14.95
N THR A 55 14.53 -4.07 -13.92
CA THR A 55 15.88 -3.98 -13.37
C THR A 55 15.94 -4.58 -11.96
N ASN A 56 17.14 -4.95 -11.49
CA ASN A 56 17.33 -5.38 -10.10
C ASN A 56 16.97 -4.27 -9.10
N PHE A 57 17.25 -3.00 -9.43
CA PHE A 57 16.84 -1.85 -8.63
C PHE A 57 15.30 -1.79 -8.48
N GLY A 58 14.55 -1.88 -9.58
CA GLY A 58 13.08 -1.90 -9.55
C GLY A 58 12.55 -3.07 -8.73
N LYS A 59 13.07 -4.29 -8.95
CA LYS A 59 12.65 -5.47 -8.18
C LYS A 59 12.76 -5.29 -6.66
N ILE A 60 13.78 -4.54 -6.19
CA ILE A 60 14.03 -4.31 -4.77
C ILE A 60 13.24 -3.11 -4.25
N MET A 61 13.18 -2.02 -5.03
CA MET A 61 12.65 -0.73 -4.55
C MET A 61 11.15 -0.54 -4.80
N ASP A 62 10.57 -1.20 -5.84
CA ASP A 62 9.14 -1.05 -6.13
C ASP A 62 8.26 -1.52 -4.97
N PRO A 63 8.46 -2.74 -4.37
CA PRO A 63 7.58 -3.19 -3.29
C PRO A 63 7.55 -2.30 -2.04
N PRO A 64 8.68 -1.72 -1.55
CA PRO A 64 8.61 -0.75 -0.47
C PRO A 64 8.05 0.60 -0.92
N ALA A 65 8.37 1.08 -2.13
CA ALA A 65 7.88 2.36 -2.64
C ALA A 65 6.35 2.41 -2.75
N ASP A 66 5.72 1.33 -3.20
CA ASP A 66 4.25 1.20 -3.30
C ASP A 66 3.56 1.34 -1.94
N LYS A 67 4.20 0.81 -0.90
CA LYS A 67 3.60 0.70 0.42
C LYS A 67 3.86 1.92 1.29
N ILE A 68 5.02 2.59 1.13
CA ILE A 68 5.42 3.69 2.01
C ILE A 68 4.43 4.85 1.94
N LEU A 69 3.88 5.16 0.77
CA LEU A 69 2.88 6.22 0.61
C LEU A 69 1.58 5.91 1.38
N VAL A 70 1.06 4.69 1.23
CA VAL A 70 -0.16 4.24 1.91
C VAL A 70 0.03 4.19 3.41
N TYR A 71 1.19 3.67 3.87
CA TYR A 71 1.49 3.61 5.30
C TYR A 71 1.70 4.98 5.91
N SER A 72 2.30 5.92 5.17
CA SER A 72 2.40 7.31 5.63
C SER A 72 1.02 7.93 5.87
N ALA A 73 0.07 7.71 4.96
CA ALA A 73 -1.30 8.18 5.17
C ALA A 73 -1.96 7.51 6.39
N LEU A 74 -1.80 6.19 6.56
CA LEU A 74 -2.35 5.49 7.72
C LEU A 74 -1.71 5.95 9.04
N CYS A 75 -0.39 6.22 9.06
CA CYS A 75 0.27 6.80 10.23
C CYS A 75 -0.32 8.16 10.60
N LEU A 76 -0.53 9.05 9.62
CA LEU A 76 -1.14 10.36 9.83
C LEU A 76 -2.60 10.23 10.32
N PHE A 77 -3.35 9.22 9.86
CA PHE A 77 -4.70 8.94 10.37
C PHE A 77 -4.68 8.40 11.81
N VAL A 78 -3.65 7.68 12.22
CA VAL A 78 -3.45 7.28 13.62
C VAL A 78 -3.11 8.49 14.47
N GLU A 79 -2.19 9.34 14.01
CA GLU A 79 -1.73 10.54 14.72
C GLU A 79 -2.88 11.51 15.00
N ASN A 80 -3.76 11.75 14.03
CA ASN A 80 -4.92 12.64 14.20
C ASN A 80 -6.16 11.96 14.83
N GLY A 81 -6.04 10.69 15.25
CA GLY A 81 -7.13 9.94 15.89
C GLY A 81 -8.26 9.51 14.96
N THR A 82 -8.06 9.54 13.64
CA THR A 82 -9.08 9.08 12.67
C THR A 82 -9.24 7.56 12.72
N ILE A 83 -8.14 6.81 12.84
CA ILE A 83 -8.15 5.35 12.99
C ILE A 83 -7.38 4.93 14.25
N PRO A 84 -7.77 3.83 14.92
CA PRO A 84 -7.02 3.30 16.06
C PRO A 84 -5.66 2.72 15.65
N GLY A 85 -4.60 2.98 16.44
CA GLY A 85 -3.24 2.53 16.13
C GLY A 85 -3.08 1.01 15.99
N TRP A 86 -3.86 0.20 16.74
CA TRP A 86 -3.83 -1.25 16.63
C TRP A 86 -4.22 -1.77 15.24
N THR A 87 -5.05 -1.02 14.50
CA THR A 87 -5.44 -1.39 13.13
C THR A 87 -4.24 -1.34 12.18
N LEU A 88 -3.38 -0.33 12.34
CA LEU A 88 -2.13 -0.23 11.59
C LEU A 88 -1.18 -1.39 11.90
N ILE A 89 -1.09 -1.81 13.17
CA ILE A 89 -0.28 -2.96 13.57
C ILE A 89 -0.75 -4.24 12.86
N ILE A 90 -2.05 -4.49 12.80
CA ILE A 90 -2.61 -5.65 12.07
C ILE A 90 -2.26 -5.59 10.58
N ILE A 91 -2.40 -4.41 9.95
CA ILE A 91 -2.09 -4.22 8.54
C ILE A 91 -0.61 -4.52 8.28
N LEU A 92 0.30 -3.95 9.07
CA LEU A 92 1.74 -4.13 8.94
C LEU A 92 2.15 -5.59 9.22
N ALA A 93 1.63 -6.20 10.28
CA ALA A 93 1.92 -7.60 10.62
C ALA A 93 1.59 -8.53 9.45
N ARG A 94 0.40 -8.38 8.85
CA ARG A 94 0.02 -9.15 7.67
C ARG A 94 0.97 -8.92 6.49
N GLU A 95 1.34 -7.66 6.21
CA GLU A 95 2.23 -7.35 5.10
C GLU A 95 3.62 -7.96 5.29
N PHE A 96 4.17 -7.89 6.50
CA PHE A 96 5.48 -8.49 6.79
C PHE A 96 5.44 -10.00 6.73
N VAL A 97 4.41 -10.66 7.28
CA VAL A 97 4.26 -12.11 7.22
C VAL A 97 4.18 -12.59 5.77
N VAL A 98 3.29 -11.99 4.97
CA VAL A 98 3.10 -12.40 3.57
C VAL A 98 4.34 -12.10 2.73
N SER A 99 5.00 -10.96 2.95
CA SER A 99 6.23 -10.62 2.23
C SER A 99 7.39 -11.53 2.62
N GLY A 100 7.55 -11.84 3.92
CA GLY A 100 8.55 -12.77 4.42
C GLY A 100 8.38 -14.17 3.83
N MET A 101 7.15 -14.71 3.86
CA MET A 101 6.86 -16.01 3.26
C MET A 101 7.18 -16.05 1.76
N ARG A 102 6.89 -14.99 1.00
CA ARG A 102 7.26 -14.92 -0.41
C ARG A 102 8.76 -14.87 -0.63
N THR A 103 9.49 -14.17 0.23
CA THR A 103 10.96 -14.09 0.13
C THR A 103 11.59 -15.46 0.40
N VAL A 104 11.13 -16.17 1.44
CA VAL A 104 11.62 -17.54 1.74
C VAL A 104 11.27 -18.49 0.61
N ALA A 105 10.02 -18.51 0.13
CA ALA A 105 9.63 -19.37 -0.99
C ALA A 105 10.46 -19.08 -2.26
N ALA A 106 10.73 -17.81 -2.55
CA ALA A 106 11.53 -17.43 -3.70
C ALA A 106 12.99 -17.87 -3.59
N SER A 107 13.58 -17.91 -2.39
CA SER A 107 14.94 -18.46 -2.19
C SER A 107 15.02 -19.97 -2.47
N GLU A 108 13.90 -20.68 -2.29
CA GLU A 108 13.76 -22.11 -2.62
C GLU A 108 13.26 -22.35 -4.08
N GLY A 109 13.23 -21.30 -4.90
CA GLY A 109 12.78 -21.41 -6.31
C GLY A 109 11.25 -21.52 -6.45
N ILE A 110 10.47 -21.36 -5.38
CA ILE A 110 9.01 -21.48 -5.38
C ILE A 110 8.38 -20.10 -5.59
N VAL A 111 7.55 -19.96 -6.63
CA VAL A 111 6.82 -18.74 -6.91
C VAL A 111 5.39 -18.84 -6.37
N ILE A 112 5.09 -18.14 -5.28
CA ILE A 112 3.75 -18.07 -4.74
C ILE A 112 2.95 -16.92 -5.39
N ALA A 113 1.88 -17.28 -6.09
CA ALA A 113 1.01 -16.31 -6.75
C ALA A 113 0.21 -15.45 -5.72
N ALA A 114 -0.13 -14.22 -6.13
CA ALA A 114 -0.98 -13.37 -5.33
C ALA A 114 -2.43 -13.88 -5.33
N ALA A 115 -3.00 -14.13 -4.14
CA ALA A 115 -4.41 -14.49 -3.99
C ALA A 115 -5.32 -13.31 -4.37
N MET A 116 -6.52 -13.60 -4.86
CA MET A 116 -7.52 -12.58 -5.21
C MET A 116 -7.93 -11.75 -3.99
N SER A 117 -8.08 -12.40 -2.83
CA SER A 117 -8.36 -11.74 -1.55
C SER A 117 -7.33 -10.66 -1.19
N GLY A 118 -6.04 -10.90 -1.46
CA GLY A 118 -4.97 -9.92 -1.28
C GLY A 118 -5.09 -8.72 -2.23
N LYS A 119 -5.56 -8.92 -3.45
CA LYS A 119 -5.82 -7.82 -4.40
C LYS A 119 -7.00 -6.96 -3.94
N ILE A 120 -8.11 -7.60 -3.54
CA ILE A 120 -9.30 -6.91 -3.04
C ILE A 120 -8.96 -6.06 -1.80
N LYS A 121 -8.23 -6.63 -0.84
CA LYS A 121 -7.72 -5.91 0.34
C LYS A 121 -6.98 -4.63 -0.06
N THR A 122 -6.06 -4.72 -1.02
CA THR A 122 -5.25 -3.58 -1.43
C THR A 122 -6.10 -2.48 -2.09
N VAL A 123 -7.05 -2.86 -2.94
CA VAL A 123 -7.97 -1.91 -3.57
C VAL A 123 -8.84 -1.22 -2.52
N LEU A 124 -9.45 -1.97 -1.59
CA LEU A 124 -10.27 -1.40 -0.52
C LEU A 124 -9.47 -0.44 0.36
N GLN A 125 -8.25 -0.82 0.73
CA GLN A 125 -7.37 0.04 1.53
C GLN A 125 -7.01 1.33 0.81
N MET A 126 -6.68 1.27 -0.47
CA MET A 126 -6.39 2.44 -1.30
C MET A 126 -7.59 3.38 -1.39
N VAL A 127 -8.78 2.84 -1.67
CA VAL A 127 -10.03 3.61 -1.73
C VAL A 127 -10.34 4.26 -0.38
N ALA A 128 -10.19 3.53 0.73
CA ALA A 128 -10.38 4.06 2.07
C ALA A 128 -9.45 5.26 2.34
N VAL A 129 -8.16 5.13 2.02
CA VAL A 129 -7.18 6.21 2.21
C VAL A 129 -7.54 7.43 1.38
N ILE A 130 -7.88 7.26 0.10
CA ILE A 130 -8.27 8.35 -0.79
C ILE A 130 -9.48 9.13 -0.22
N ILE A 131 -10.52 8.41 0.23
CA ILE A 131 -11.71 9.04 0.81
C ILE A 131 -11.36 9.75 2.12
N LEU A 132 -10.57 9.12 3.00
CA LEU A 132 -10.25 9.67 4.31
C LEU A 132 -9.35 10.90 4.24
N ILE A 133 -8.43 11.03 3.26
CA ILE A 133 -7.62 12.24 3.08
C ILE A 133 -8.52 13.47 2.93
N ILE A 134 -9.57 13.37 2.10
CA ILE A 134 -10.52 14.47 1.88
C ILE A 134 -11.50 14.60 3.05
N ALA A 135 -11.92 13.49 3.62
CA ALA A 135 -12.91 13.47 4.70
C ALA A 135 -12.41 14.07 6.02
N VAL A 136 -11.10 14.03 6.26
CA VAL A 136 -10.49 14.66 7.47
C VAL A 136 -10.52 16.19 7.39
N GLY A 137 -10.56 16.76 6.19
CA GLY A 137 -10.54 18.20 5.97
C GLY A 137 -11.79 18.74 5.27
N PRO A 138 -11.76 18.89 3.93
CA PRO A 138 -12.74 19.70 3.21
C PRO A 138 -14.14 19.08 3.10
N VAL A 139 -14.31 17.75 3.26
CA VAL A 139 -15.60 17.06 3.07
C VAL A 139 -15.88 16.07 4.21
N PRO A 140 -16.17 16.55 5.44
CA PRO A 140 -16.37 15.67 6.60
C PRO A 140 -17.51 14.65 6.43
N GLN A 141 -18.46 14.90 5.53
CA GLN A 141 -19.58 14.01 5.22
C GLN A 141 -19.12 12.64 4.70
N LEU A 142 -17.95 12.59 4.07
CA LEU A 142 -17.38 11.35 3.55
C LEU A 142 -16.70 10.49 4.64
N LYS A 143 -16.56 10.99 5.88
CA LYS A 143 -15.85 10.28 6.96
C LYS A 143 -16.49 8.92 7.26
N THR A 144 -17.81 8.86 7.35
CA THR A 144 -18.51 7.59 7.60
C THR A 144 -18.25 6.57 6.50
N ILE A 145 -18.34 6.99 5.24
CA ILE A 145 -18.08 6.10 4.08
C ILE A 145 -16.62 5.65 4.08
N GLY A 146 -15.68 6.58 4.27
CA GLY A 146 -14.25 6.26 4.35
C GLY A 146 -13.94 5.27 5.45
N MET A 147 -14.55 5.43 6.64
CA MET A 147 -14.39 4.50 7.75
C MET A 147 -15.01 3.13 7.48
N LEU A 148 -16.18 3.05 6.85
CA LEU A 148 -16.77 1.76 6.47
C LEU A 148 -15.87 1.00 5.50
N VAL A 149 -15.35 1.67 4.48
CA VAL A 149 -14.41 1.04 3.52
C VAL A 149 -13.10 0.65 4.21
N PHE A 150 -12.60 1.46 5.15
CA PHE A 150 -11.42 1.13 5.93
C PHE A 150 -11.63 -0.15 6.77
N TRP A 151 -12.74 -0.26 7.50
CA TRP A 151 -13.06 -1.46 8.27
C TRP A 151 -13.23 -2.69 7.38
N ALA A 152 -13.89 -2.55 6.23
CA ALA A 152 -13.97 -3.63 5.25
C ALA A 152 -12.58 -4.06 4.76
N SER A 153 -11.66 -3.11 4.52
CA SER A 153 -10.27 -3.40 4.15
C SER A 153 -9.50 -4.13 5.26
N LEU A 154 -9.76 -3.78 6.53
CA LEU A 154 -9.14 -4.44 7.68
C LEU A 154 -9.61 -5.90 7.81
N VAL A 155 -10.91 -6.15 7.69
CA VAL A 155 -11.45 -7.52 7.66
C VAL A 155 -10.83 -8.33 6.54
N MET A 156 -10.77 -7.77 5.32
CA MET A 156 -10.11 -8.41 4.19
C MET A 156 -8.60 -8.59 4.39
N THR A 157 -7.95 -7.73 5.16
CA THR A 157 -6.54 -7.88 5.54
C THR A 157 -6.33 -9.13 6.39
N VAL A 158 -7.13 -9.31 7.43
CA VAL A 158 -7.06 -10.49 8.30
C VAL A 158 -7.40 -11.75 7.50
N TYR A 159 -8.52 -11.74 6.77
CA TYR A 159 -8.94 -12.87 5.94
C TYR A 159 -7.86 -13.29 4.94
N SER A 160 -7.34 -12.35 4.15
CA SER A 160 -6.32 -12.65 3.13
C SER A 160 -4.98 -13.08 3.72
N GLY A 161 -4.63 -12.58 4.91
CA GLY A 161 -3.44 -13.03 5.64
C GLY A 161 -3.57 -14.48 6.09
N THR A 162 -4.67 -14.81 6.74
CA THR A 162 -4.97 -16.18 7.22
C THR A 162 -5.06 -17.15 6.04
N GLU A 163 -5.80 -16.81 5.00
CA GLU A 163 -5.90 -17.63 3.78
C GLU A 163 -4.52 -17.90 3.18
N TYR A 164 -3.66 -16.87 3.11
CA TYR A 164 -2.33 -16.99 2.54
C TYR A 164 -1.44 -17.94 3.35
N VAL A 165 -1.42 -17.79 4.67
CA VAL A 165 -0.65 -18.64 5.58
C VAL A 165 -1.12 -20.09 5.52
N LEU A 166 -2.44 -20.32 5.56
CA LEU A 166 -3.00 -21.67 5.52
C LEU A 166 -2.71 -22.40 4.21
N LYS A 167 -2.83 -21.69 3.07
CA LYS A 167 -2.57 -22.27 1.74
C LYS A 167 -1.08 -22.57 1.50
N ASN A 168 -0.18 -21.87 2.16
CA ASN A 168 1.25 -21.98 1.93
C ASN A 168 2.01 -22.43 3.21
N LYS A 169 1.34 -23.17 4.10
CA LYS A 169 1.94 -23.65 5.34
C LYS A 169 3.17 -24.52 5.15
N SER A 170 3.31 -25.20 4.00
CA SER A 170 4.49 -25.98 3.66
C SER A 170 5.79 -25.17 3.62
N VAL A 171 5.73 -23.86 3.42
CA VAL A 171 6.91 -22.98 3.49
C VAL A 171 7.51 -22.94 4.90
N PHE A 172 6.72 -23.20 5.95
CA PHE A 172 7.21 -23.25 7.33
C PHE A 172 7.88 -24.59 7.69
N SER A 173 7.71 -25.63 6.89
CA SER A 173 8.26 -26.96 7.13
C SER A 173 9.49 -27.27 6.25
N MET A 174 9.94 -26.25 5.51
CA MET A 174 11.20 -26.26 4.79
C MET A 174 12.31 -25.70 5.67
#